data_03e3bc1add555f411700af06427e36d0
#
_entry.id   03e3bc1add555f411700af06427e36d0
#
_cell.length_a   1.000
_cell.length_b   1.000
_cell.length_c   1.000
_cell.angle_alpha   90.00
_cell.angle_beta   90.00
_cell.angle_gamma   90.00
#
_symmetry.space_group_name_H-M   'P 1'
#
loop_
_entity.id
_entity.type
_entity.pdbx_description
1 polymer ?
#
loop_
_entity_poly.entity_id
_entity_poly.type
_entity_poly.pdbx_seq_one_letter_code
_entity_poly.pdbx_strand_id
1 'polypeptide(L)'
;MTAITRRISEFAAGISFDKVPTEVIERTGMLLMDSVGIALRARHDAESTPGLVKAAMRLGLDGGACIAIGDRRGFTPQGAALVNGTLIHSLDFDDTHARASLHTSAPIVPAALAAAEMAGVDGEELVPAIIAGYEIQTRLSMALGPAEHYDRGFHPTATCGVFGAAAAAGKVFCLDADAMALAFGIALSQSAGSMQFLLDGAWTKRFHVGHAAMCGLMAATLAHEGFRGAADPFEGKAGFFHAYAPDPDPEKALKGLGEVWETMETAVKPYPSCRYSHAAMDALIELRAANDIKPEDVKSVEIGLPETGWK
;
A
#
# COMPACT_ATOMS: atom_id res chain seq x y z
N MET A 1 7.83 14.58 -20.56
CA MET A 1 6.80 13.90 -19.74
C MET A 1 5.74 13.33 -20.67
N THR A 2 5.54 12.04 -20.62
CA THR A 2 4.51 11.32 -21.40
C THR A 2 3.09 11.63 -20.89
N ALA A 3 2.06 11.25 -21.68
CA ALA A 3 0.68 11.62 -21.38
C ALA A 3 0.17 11.01 -20.06
N ILE A 4 0.49 9.73 -19.78
CA ILE A 4 0.04 9.03 -18.56
C ILE A 4 0.77 9.60 -17.34
N THR A 5 2.09 9.75 -17.40
CA THR A 5 2.86 10.35 -16.31
C THR A 5 2.31 11.74 -15.95
N ARG A 6 2.02 12.58 -16.96
CA ARG A 6 1.45 13.91 -16.76
C ARG A 6 0.10 13.84 -16.05
N ARG A 7 -0.84 13.04 -16.57
CA ARG A 7 -2.20 12.96 -16.03
C ARG A 7 -2.24 12.43 -14.60
N ILE A 8 -1.43 11.40 -14.29
CA ILE A 8 -1.29 10.85 -12.94
C ILE A 8 -0.71 11.90 -11.99
N SER A 9 0.33 12.65 -12.41
CA SER A 9 0.95 13.69 -11.60
C SER A 9 0.02 14.88 -11.37
N GLU A 10 -0.71 15.33 -12.39
CA GLU A 10 -1.71 16.39 -12.28
C GLU A 10 -2.84 15.99 -11.31
N PHE A 11 -3.31 14.76 -11.35
CA PHE A 11 -4.31 14.24 -10.42
C PHE A 11 -3.77 14.25 -8.98
N ALA A 12 -2.61 13.64 -8.74
CA ALA A 12 -2.03 13.53 -7.41
C ALA A 12 -1.74 14.91 -6.77
N ALA A 13 -1.24 15.84 -7.56
CA ALA A 13 -0.99 17.22 -7.11
C ALA A 13 -2.29 18.03 -6.90
N GLY A 14 -3.28 17.83 -7.76
CA GLY A 14 -4.49 18.64 -7.84
C GLY A 14 -5.67 18.21 -6.98
N ILE A 15 -5.63 17.03 -6.37
CA ILE A 15 -6.68 16.55 -5.48
C ILE A 15 -6.77 17.42 -4.22
N SER A 16 -7.99 17.74 -3.76
CA SER A 16 -8.22 18.54 -2.55
C SER A 16 -9.48 18.09 -1.84
N PHE A 17 -9.57 18.35 -0.54
CA PHE A 17 -10.65 17.88 0.33
C PHE A 17 -12.04 18.27 -0.19
N ASP A 18 -12.21 19.50 -0.67
CA ASP A 18 -13.44 20.06 -1.22
C ASP A 18 -13.90 19.43 -2.54
N LYS A 19 -12.99 18.75 -3.26
CA LYS A 19 -13.29 18.10 -4.55
C LYS A 19 -13.57 16.60 -4.43
N VAL A 20 -13.30 16.01 -3.27
CA VAL A 20 -13.53 14.58 -3.03
C VAL A 20 -14.93 14.36 -2.50
N PRO A 21 -15.70 13.38 -3.01
CA PRO A 21 -17.02 13.04 -2.45
C PRO A 21 -16.95 12.66 -0.96
N THR A 22 -17.95 13.06 -0.19
CA THR A 22 -18.00 12.83 1.26
C THR A 22 -17.86 11.35 1.62
N GLU A 23 -18.48 10.46 0.86
CA GLU A 23 -18.40 9.01 1.06
C GLU A 23 -16.98 8.45 0.89
N VAL A 24 -16.16 9.05 0.01
CA VAL A 24 -14.76 8.66 -0.18
C VAL A 24 -13.90 9.13 0.99
N ILE A 25 -14.18 10.33 1.51
CA ILE A 25 -13.53 10.88 2.72
C ILE A 25 -13.84 9.99 3.91
N GLU A 26 -15.11 9.66 4.14
CA GLU A 26 -15.54 8.78 5.24
C GLU A 26 -14.94 7.39 5.12
N ARG A 27 -14.91 6.82 3.90
CA ARG A 27 -14.26 5.53 3.63
C ARG A 27 -12.79 5.57 3.98
N THR A 28 -12.08 6.61 3.57
CA THR A 28 -10.66 6.79 3.88
C THR A 28 -10.41 6.89 5.39
N GLY A 29 -11.27 7.60 6.12
CA GLY A 29 -11.22 7.67 7.58
C GLY A 29 -11.37 6.29 8.25
N MET A 30 -12.29 5.45 7.75
CA MET A 30 -12.46 4.06 8.23
C MET A 30 -11.22 3.20 7.95
N LEU A 31 -10.65 3.29 6.75
CA LEU A 31 -9.44 2.54 6.38
C LEU A 31 -8.22 2.99 7.19
N LEU A 32 -8.09 4.28 7.46
CA LEU A 32 -7.05 4.82 8.33
C LEU A 32 -7.19 4.28 9.77
N MET A 33 -8.39 4.29 10.32
CA MET A 33 -8.66 3.77 11.66
C MET A 33 -8.36 2.27 11.77
N ASP A 34 -8.75 1.47 10.77
CA ASP A 34 -8.46 0.05 10.66
C ASP A 34 -6.94 -0.19 10.65
N SER A 35 -6.21 0.55 9.80
CA SER A 35 -4.75 0.47 9.69
C SER A 35 -4.04 0.75 11.02
N VAL A 36 -4.47 1.80 11.74
CA VAL A 36 -3.92 2.15 13.05
C VAL A 36 -4.20 1.05 14.08
N GLY A 37 -5.42 0.51 14.09
CA GLY A 37 -5.82 -0.60 14.96
C GLY A 37 -4.99 -1.86 14.72
N ILE A 38 -4.78 -2.23 13.46
CA ILE A 38 -3.95 -3.38 13.07
C ILE A 38 -2.48 -3.16 13.46
N ALA A 39 -1.92 -1.98 13.19
CA ALA A 39 -0.54 -1.66 13.58
C ALA A 39 -0.33 -1.75 15.09
N LEU A 40 -1.28 -1.22 15.88
CA LEU A 40 -1.26 -1.29 17.33
C LEU A 40 -1.28 -2.75 17.81
N ARG A 41 -2.14 -3.59 17.24
CA ARG A 41 -2.19 -5.01 17.55
C ARG A 41 -0.90 -5.72 17.17
N ALA A 42 -0.40 -5.49 15.94
CA ALA A 42 0.83 -6.10 15.44
C ALA A 42 2.07 -5.70 16.26
N ARG A 43 2.07 -4.50 16.86
CA ARG A 43 3.15 -4.03 17.75
C ARG A 43 3.38 -5.00 18.91
N HIS A 44 2.34 -5.64 19.40
CA HIS A 44 2.37 -6.56 20.54
C HIS A 44 2.45 -8.03 20.13
N ASP A 45 1.75 -8.42 19.08
CA ASP A 45 1.49 -9.84 18.75
C ASP A 45 2.31 -10.37 17.57
N ALA A 46 2.81 -9.51 16.66
CA ALA A 46 3.55 -10.01 15.51
C ALA A 46 4.98 -10.41 15.90
N GLU A 47 5.33 -11.68 15.64
CA GLU A 47 6.64 -12.26 15.94
C GLU A 47 7.82 -11.49 15.31
N SER A 48 7.58 -10.85 14.15
CA SER A 48 8.59 -10.06 13.43
C SER A 48 8.90 -8.71 14.09
N THR A 49 8.00 -8.18 14.91
CA THR A 49 8.08 -6.82 15.47
C THR A 49 9.33 -6.57 16.33
N PRO A 50 9.74 -7.47 17.25
CA PRO A 50 10.95 -7.23 18.06
C PRO A 50 12.21 -7.10 17.21
N GLY A 51 12.35 -7.91 16.17
CA GLY A 51 13.48 -7.87 15.24
C GLY A 51 13.49 -6.59 14.41
N LEU A 52 12.32 -6.21 13.87
CA LEU A 52 12.15 -4.97 13.10
C LEU A 52 12.56 -3.73 13.90
N VAL A 53 12.01 -3.59 15.09
CA VAL A 53 12.26 -2.40 15.96
C VAL A 53 13.72 -2.34 16.39
N LYS A 54 14.33 -3.47 16.77
CA LYS A 54 15.77 -3.52 17.09
C LYS A 54 16.64 -3.13 15.90
N ALA A 55 16.29 -3.57 14.70
CA ALA A 55 17.01 -3.22 13.48
C ALA A 55 16.88 -1.72 13.18
N ALA A 56 15.68 -1.15 13.28
CA ALA A 56 15.45 0.27 13.08
C ALA A 56 16.29 1.12 14.05
N MET A 57 16.31 0.77 15.34
CA MET A 57 17.16 1.44 16.34
C MET A 57 18.66 1.32 16.00
N ARG A 58 19.13 0.14 15.61
CA ARG A 58 20.54 -0.08 15.26
C ARG A 58 20.98 0.70 14.02
N LEU A 59 20.04 0.98 13.12
CA LEU A 59 20.24 1.81 11.93
C LEU A 59 20.11 3.32 12.21
N GLY A 60 19.82 3.73 13.46
CA GLY A 60 19.65 5.14 13.83
C GLY A 60 18.33 5.73 13.30
N LEU A 61 17.31 4.91 13.11
CA LEU A 61 15.98 5.33 12.62
C LEU A 61 15.03 5.71 13.78
N ASP A 62 15.47 5.65 15.04
CA ASP A 62 14.80 6.18 16.22
C ASP A 62 15.34 7.57 16.61
N GLY A 63 14.79 8.14 17.68
CA GLY A 63 15.25 9.45 18.21
C GLY A 63 14.73 10.68 17.47
N GLY A 64 13.84 10.52 16.49
CA GLY A 64 13.15 11.61 15.80
C GLY A 64 11.82 12.00 16.46
N ALA A 65 11.04 12.86 15.77
CA ALA A 65 9.76 13.38 16.25
C ALA A 65 8.53 12.61 15.73
N CYS A 66 8.71 11.71 14.74
CA CYS A 66 7.60 10.96 14.17
C CYS A 66 7.20 9.76 15.04
N ILE A 67 5.94 9.34 14.91
CA ILE A 67 5.32 8.30 15.75
C ILE A 67 5.40 6.95 15.05
N ALA A 68 6.03 5.97 15.72
CA ALA A 68 5.77 4.56 15.43
C ALA A 68 4.59 4.08 16.31
N ILE A 69 3.52 3.60 15.68
CA ILE A 69 2.26 3.25 16.34
C ILE A 69 2.50 2.20 17.44
N GLY A 70 2.04 2.51 18.65
CA GLY A 70 2.23 1.64 19.82
C GLY A 70 3.63 1.64 20.43
N ASP A 71 4.55 2.49 19.98
CA ASP A 71 5.85 2.71 20.62
C ASP A 71 5.88 4.09 21.32
N ARG A 72 6.55 4.16 22.46
CA ARG A 72 6.69 5.42 23.21
C ARG A 72 7.87 6.27 22.75
N ARG A 73 8.74 5.70 21.93
CA ARG A 73 9.92 6.40 21.39
C ARG A 73 9.53 7.15 20.13
N GLY A 74 10.15 8.30 19.91
CA GLY A 74 10.09 8.96 18.62
C GLY A 74 10.99 8.25 17.61
N PHE A 75 10.63 8.34 16.35
CA PHE A 75 11.39 7.80 15.21
C PHE A 75 11.70 8.91 14.20
N THR A 76 12.73 8.69 13.39
CA THR A 76 12.90 9.51 12.18
C THR A 76 11.71 9.30 11.26
N PRO A 77 11.40 10.22 10.33
CA PRO A 77 10.29 10.02 9.38
C PRO A 77 10.39 8.71 8.61
N GLN A 78 11.59 8.36 8.13
CA GLN A 78 11.86 7.10 7.45
C GLN A 78 11.64 5.89 8.37
N GLY A 79 12.07 6.00 9.63
CA GLY A 79 11.88 4.95 10.63
C GLY A 79 10.42 4.73 10.96
N ALA A 80 9.65 5.79 11.13
CA ALA A 80 8.21 5.72 11.37
C ALA A 80 7.46 5.09 10.18
N ALA A 81 7.75 5.54 8.95
CA ALA A 81 7.15 4.97 7.74
C ALA A 81 7.46 3.48 7.59
N LEU A 82 8.73 3.07 7.77
CA LEU A 82 9.16 1.68 7.70
C LEU A 82 8.46 0.80 8.76
N VAL A 83 8.49 1.24 10.02
CA VAL A 83 7.95 0.47 11.14
C VAL A 83 6.44 0.35 11.02
N ASN A 84 5.73 1.46 10.83
CA ASN A 84 4.27 1.46 10.74
C ASN A 84 3.77 0.64 9.55
N GLY A 85 4.38 0.76 8.36
CA GLY A 85 4.00 -0.02 7.19
C GLY A 85 4.20 -1.53 7.40
N THR A 86 5.32 -1.90 8.01
CA THR A 86 5.57 -3.31 8.34
C THR A 86 4.57 -3.81 9.39
N LEU A 87 4.21 -3.01 10.40
CA LEU A 87 3.22 -3.38 11.42
C LEU A 87 1.84 -3.58 10.81
N ILE A 88 1.35 -2.65 9.98
CA ILE A 88 0.03 -2.74 9.33
C ILE A 88 -0.08 -4.07 8.56
N HIS A 89 0.99 -4.49 7.87
CA HIS A 89 0.98 -5.72 7.06
C HIS A 89 1.34 -7.00 7.83
N SER A 90 1.68 -6.91 9.12
CA SER A 90 2.27 -8.05 9.85
C SER A 90 1.30 -9.16 10.23
N LEU A 91 0.01 -8.87 10.33
CA LEU A 91 -1.02 -9.84 10.74
C LEU A 91 -1.83 -10.39 9.55
N ASP A 92 -1.50 -9.99 8.33
CA ASP A 92 -2.28 -10.28 7.12
C ASP A 92 -3.78 -9.93 7.27
N PHE A 93 -4.05 -8.86 8.04
CA PHE A 93 -5.40 -8.40 8.39
C PHE A 93 -5.76 -7.06 7.74
N ASP A 94 -4.78 -6.39 7.13
CA ASP A 94 -4.94 -5.15 6.40
C ASP A 94 -5.80 -5.32 5.14
N ASP A 95 -6.42 -4.23 4.76
CA ASP A 95 -7.35 -4.11 3.65
C ASP A 95 -6.82 -4.66 2.31
N THR A 96 -7.74 -4.90 1.39
CA THR A 96 -7.40 -5.42 0.06
C THR A 96 -8.24 -4.79 -1.03
N HIS A 97 -7.65 -4.59 -2.19
CA HIS A 97 -8.35 -4.24 -3.42
C HIS A 97 -8.34 -5.42 -4.39
N ALA A 98 -9.51 -6.01 -4.67
CA ALA A 98 -9.60 -7.28 -5.39
C ALA A 98 -9.09 -7.21 -6.83
N ARG A 99 -9.52 -6.20 -7.61
CA ARG A 99 -9.12 -6.05 -9.02
C ARG A 99 -7.64 -5.73 -9.19
N ALA A 100 -7.04 -5.00 -8.25
CA ALA A 100 -5.63 -4.67 -8.27
C ALA A 100 -4.76 -5.75 -7.59
N SER A 101 -5.35 -6.73 -6.92
CA SER A 101 -4.67 -7.80 -6.17
C SER A 101 -3.58 -7.28 -5.23
N LEU A 102 -3.89 -6.24 -4.45
CA LEU A 102 -2.94 -5.62 -3.53
C LEU A 102 -3.61 -5.17 -2.22
N HIS A 103 -2.78 -4.80 -1.26
CA HIS A 103 -3.17 -4.17 -0.01
C HIS A 103 -2.99 -2.66 -0.12
N THR A 104 -4.06 -1.89 0.13
CA THR A 104 -4.09 -0.49 -0.24
C THR A 104 -3.41 0.38 0.81
N SER A 105 -3.77 0.22 2.08
CA SER A 105 -3.37 1.15 3.15
C SER A 105 -1.94 0.97 3.64
N ALA A 106 -1.44 -0.27 3.64
CA ALA A 106 -0.19 -0.62 4.32
C ALA A 106 1.06 0.18 3.86
N PRO A 107 1.28 0.49 2.57
CA PRO A 107 2.37 1.37 2.16
C PRO A 107 2.01 2.87 2.20
N ILE A 108 0.73 3.22 2.07
CA ILE A 108 0.29 4.62 1.84
C ILE A 108 0.13 5.37 3.17
N VAL A 109 -0.65 4.82 4.10
CA VAL A 109 -0.95 5.45 5.39
C VAL A 109 0.32 5.82 6.15
N PRO A 110 1.33 4.95 6.31
CA PRO A 110 2.55 5.29 7.04
C PRO A 110 3.37 6.40 6.39
N ALA A 111 3.44 6.43 5.07
CA ALA A 111 4.14 7.48 4.34
C ALA A 111 3.43 8.83 4.49
N ALA A 112 2.10 8.84 4.36
CA ALA A 112 1.28 10.03 4.53
C ALA A 112 1.36 10.59 5.96
N LEU A 113 1.26 9.72 6.99
CA LEU A 113 1.38 10.13 8.40
C LEU A 113 2.75 10.73 8.70
N ALA A 114 3.83 10.06 8.28
CA ALA A 114 5.18 10.57 8.48
C ALA A 114 5.41 11.91 7.76
N ALA A 115 4.90 12.06 6.53
CA ALA A 115 4.96 13.33 5.81
C ALA A 115 4.14 14.43 6.52
N ALA A 116 2.94 14.10 7.01
CA ALA A 116 2.09 15.03 7.75
C ALA A 116 2.74 15.51 9.05
N GLU A 117 3.38 14.62 9.81
CA GLU A 117 4.15 14.97 11.00
C GLU A 117 5.37 15.86 10.67
N MET A 118 6.03 15.63 9.52
CA MET A 118 7.13 16.50 9.05
C MET A 118 6.65 17.90 8.67
N ALA A 119 5.50 18.00 7.99
CA ALA A 119 4.95 19.26 7.47
C ALA A 119 4.07 20.01 8.49
N GLY A 120 3.57 19.32 9.53
CA GLY A 120 2.67 19.90 10.52
C GLY A 120 1.27 20.17 9.98
N VAL A 121 0.81 19.34 9.03
CA VAL A 121 -0.52 19.47 8.40
C VAL A 121 -1.59 18.70 9.18
N ASP A 122 -2.85 19.06 8.98
CA ASP A 122 -4.00 18.45 9.64
C ASP A 122 -4.74 17.42 8.76
N GLY A 123 -5.96 17.03 9.18
CA GLY A 123 -6.75 16.03 8.47
C GLY A 123 -7.28 16.49 7.12
N GLU A 124 -7.46 17.79 6.88
CA GLU A 124 -7.96 18.32 5.61
C GLU A 124 -6.92 18.17 4.49
N GLU A 125 -5.64 18.19 4.84
CA GLU A 125 -4.55 17.93 3.89
C GLU A 125 -4.17 16.44 3.84
N LEU A 126 -4.22 15.74 4.98
CA LEU A 126 -3.84 14.34 5.09
C LEU A 126 -4.77 13.41 4.31
N VAL A 127 -6.11 13.59 4.42
CA VAL A 127 -7.07 12.67 3.80
C VAL A 127 -6.98 12.67 2.28
N PRO A 128 -6.96 13.81 1.56
CA PRO A 128 -6.72 13.82 0.11
C PRO A 128 -5.38 13.22 -0.30
N ALA A 129 -4.34 13.37 0.52
CA ALA A 129 -3.04 12.77 0.26
C ALA A 129 -3.10 11.23 0.31
N ILE A 130 -3.77 10.66 1.30
CA ILE A 130 -4.00 9.20 1.38
C ILE A 130 -4.79 8.73 0.15
N ILE A 131 -5.87 9.44 -0.23
CA ILE A 131 -6.69 9.10 -1.40
C ILE A 131 -5.84 9.13 -2.67
N ALA A 132 -5.01 10.16 -2.86
CA ALA A 132 -4.08 10.20 -4.00
C ALA A 132 -3.21 8.95 -4.06
N GLY A 133 -2.65 8.54 -2.93
CA GLY A 133 -1.84 7.32 -2.83
C GLY A 133 -2.62 6.06 -3.21
N TYR A 134 -3.84 5.90 -2.70
CA TYR A 134 -4.71 4.76 -3.01
C TYR A 134 -5.04 4.66 -4.50
N GLU A 135 -5.46 5.78 -5.10
CA GLU A 135 -5.82 5.84 -6.52
C GLU A 135 -4.61 5.50 -7.41
N ILE A 136 -3.44 6.06 -7.13
CA ILE A 136 -2.24 5.84 -7.94
C ILE A 136 -1.77 4.39 -7.83
N GLN A 137 -1.58 3.86 -6.61
CA GLN A 137 -1.12 2.48 -6.40
C GLN A 137 -2.03 1.46 -7.08
N THR A 138 -3.34 1.59 -6.86
CA THR A 138 -4.35 0.66 -7.35
C THR A 138 -4.41 0.64 -8.88
N ARG A 139 -4.45 1.83 -9.49
CA ARG A 139 -4.53 2.00 -10.94
C ARG A 139 -3.27 1.52 -11.65
N LEU A 140 -2.09 1.78 -11.08
CA LEU A 140 -0.83 1.24 -11.62
C LEU A 140 -0.82 -0.29 -11.60
N SER A 141 -1.31 -0.92 -10.54
CA SER A 141 -1.40 -2.38 -10.47
C SER A 141 -2.36 -2.94 -11.52
N MET A 142 -3.55 -2.33 -11.69
CA MET A 142 -4.49 -2.75 -12.73
C MET A 142 -3.92 -2.58 -14.14
N ALA A 143 -3.10 -1.58 -14.37
CA ALA A 143 -2.43 -1.33 -15.65
C ALA A 143 -1.33 -2.35 -15.96
N LEU A 144 -0.64 -2.85 -14.93
CA LEU A 144 0.37 -3.92 -15.09
C LEU A 144 -0.23 -5.28 -15.45
N GLY A 145 -1.50 -5.55 -15.12
CA GLY A 145 -2.05 -6.90 -15.12
C GLY A 145 -1.55 -7.70 -13.90
N PRO A 146 -2.31 -7.65 -12.77
CA PRO A 146 -1.82 -8.21 -11.49
C PRO A 146 -1.43 -9.68 -11.54
N ALA A 147 -2.14 -10.50 -12.32
CA ALA A 147 -1.86 -11.94 -12.42
C ALA A 147 -0.48 -12.20 -13.01
N GLU A 148 -0.17 -11.58 -14.15
CA GLU A 148 1.13 -11.71 -14.83
C GLU A 148 2.27 -11.14 -13.98
N HIS A 149 1.98 -10.09 -13.21
CA HIS A 149 2.94 -9.48 -12.30
C HIS A 149 3.29 -10.44 -11.15
N TYR A 150 2.29 -11.11 -10.55
CA TYR A 150 2.49 -12.17 -9.57
C TYR A 150 3.25 -13.36 -10.15
N ASP A 151 2.87 -13.85 -11.33
CA ASP A 151 3.52 -15.00 -11.98
C ASP A 151 4.99 -14.73 -12.28
N ARG A 152 5.38 -13.47 -12.49
CA ARG A 152 6.78 -13.05 -12.60
C ARG A 152 7.51 -12.93 -11.26
N GLY A 153 6.82 -13.18 -10.16
CA GLY A 153 7.41 -13.18 -8.82
C GLY A 153 7.51 -11.80 -8.17
N PHE A 154 6.68 -10.84 -8.57
CA PHE A 154 6.62 -9.51 -7.96
C PHE A 154 5.42 -9.35 -7.04
N HIS A 155 5.59 -8.62 -5.95
CA HIS A 155 4.53 -8.27 -4.99
C HIS A 155 3.91 -6.90 -5.32
N PRO A 156 2.70 -6.84 -5.92
CA PRO A 156 2.11 -5.57 -6.38
C PRO A 156 1.98 -4.52 -5.28
N THR A 157 1.64 -4.95 -4.05
CA THR A 157 1.54 -4.04 -2.90
C THR A 157 2.82 -3.23 -2.68
N ALA A 158 3.98 -3.82 -2.93
CA ALA A 158 5.26 -3.13 -2.76
C ALA A 158 5.68 -2.37 -4.01
N THR A 159 5.63 -3.06 -5.18
CA THR A 159 6.12 -2.46 -6.43
C THR A 159 5.28 -1.28 -6.90
N CYS A 160 3.95 -1.31 -6.70
CA CYS A 160 3.06 -0.17 -6.95
C CYS A 160 2.97 0.76 -5.74
N GLY A 161 3.13 0.22 -4.51
CA GLY A 161 2.98 0.95 -3.26
C GLY A 161 3.99 2.08 -3.08
N VAL A 162 5.20 1.94 -3.61
CA VAL A 162 6.21 3.00 -3.57
C VAL A 162 5.75 4.26 -4.31
N PHE A 163 5.04 4.12 -5.42
CA PHE A 163 4.48 5.26 -6.16
C PHE A 163 3.29 5.88 -5.43
N GLY A 164 2.41 5.05 -4.87
CA GLY A 164 1.32 5.55 -4.04
C GLY A 164 1.82 6.29 -2.79
N ALA A 165 2.84 5.76 -2.11
CA ALA A 165 3.50 6.40 -0.98
C ALA A 165 4.16 7.73 -1.39
N ALA A 166 4.80 7.79 -2.58
CA ALA A 166 5.37 9.02 -3.12
C ALA A 166 4.27 10.05 -3.47
N ALA A 167 3.12 9.59 -4.02
CA ALA A 167 1.97 10.46 -4.30
C ALA A 167 1.42 11.07 -3.00
N ALA A 168 1.21 10.25 -1.98
CA ALA A 168 0.68 10.69 -0.69
C ALA A 168 1.63 11.69 0.01
N ALA A 169 2.90 11.35 0.14
CA ALA A 169 3.88 12.24 0.73
C ALA A 169 4.10 13.53 -0.09
N GLY A 170 4.16 13.40 -1.43
CA GLY A 170 4.30 14.54 -2.34
C GLY A 170 3.10 15.49 -2.28
N LYS A 171 1.89 14.96 -2.10
CA LYS A 171 0.69 15.77 -1.89
C LYS A 171 0.76 16.55 -0.58
N VAL A 172 1.19 15.93 0.52
CA VAL A 172 1.42 16.60 1.81
C VAL A 172 2.46 17.71 1.67
N PHE A 173 3.52 17.50 0.90
CA PHE A 173 4.57 18.51 0.64
C PHE A 173 4.18 19.54 -0.44
N CYS A 174 2.93 19.53 -0.91
CA CYS A 174 2.42 20.45 -1.93
C CYS A 174 3.23 20.43 -3.22
N LEU A 175 3.76 19.28 -3.64
CA LEU A 175 4.44 19.16 -4.93
C LEU A 175 3.48 19.52 -6.07
N ASP A 176 3.93 20.34 -7.00
CA ASP A 176 3.23 20.53 -8.28
C ASP A 176 3.35 19.27 -9.16
N ALA A 177 2.66 19.27 -10.30
CA ALA A 177 2.63 18.12 -11.20
C ALA A 177 4.01 17.75 -11.75
N ASP A 178 4.88 18.72 -11.99
CA ASP A 178 6.22 18.48 -12.51
C ASP A 178 7.12 17.85 -11.42
N ALA A 179 7.11 18.40 -10.21
CA ALA A 179 7.83 17.84 -9.07
C ALA A 179 7.28 16.44 -8.66
N MET A 180 5.95 16.24 -8.74
CA MET A 180 5.32 14.92 -8.50
C MET A 180 5.81 13.88 -9.52
N ALA A 181 5.94 14.23 -10.79
CA ALA A 181 6.50 13.33 -11.80
C ALA A 181 7.97 12.96 -11.48
N LEU A 182 8.76 13.92 -11.00
CA LEU A 182 10.13 13.65 -10.55
C LEU A 182 10.16 12.73 -9.33
N ALA A 183 9.22 12.89 -8.38
CA ALA A 183 9.06 11.97 -7.25
C ALA A 183 8.77 10.54 -7.73
N PHE A 184 7.87 10.35 -8.70
CA PHE A 184 7.64 9.05 -9.32
C PHE A 184 8.88 8.50 -10.04
N GLY A 185 9.66 9.37 -10.70
CA GLY A 185 10.91 8.97 -11.33
C GLY A 185 11.97 8.49 -10.34
N ILE A 186 12.01 9.05 -9.14
CA ILE A 186 12.87 8.58 -8.04
C ILE A 186 12.33 7.28 -7.46
N ALA A 187 11.00 7.18 -7.25
CA ALA A 187 10.32 6.01 -6.72
C ALA A 187 10.53 4.77 -7.62
N LEU A 188 10.57 4.95 -8.94
CA LEU A 188 10.84 3.86 -9.91
C LEU A 188 12.11 3.09 -9.57
N SER A 189 13.18 3.78 -9.21
CA SER A 189 14.46 3.15 -8.85
C SER A 189 14.42 2.39 -7.51
N GLN A 190 13.33 2.49 -6.77
CA GLN A 190 13.13 1.87 -5.46
C GLN A 190 11.96 0.87 -5.46
N SER A 191 11.31 0.66 -6.61
CA SER A 191 10.24 -0.32 -6.76
C SER A 191 10.79 -1.73 -6.63
N ALA A 192 10.42 -2.43 -5.57
CA ALA A 192 10.94 -3.75 -5.24
C ALA A 192 9.90 -4.59 -4.48
N GLY A 193 10.11 -5.91 -4.45
CA GLY A 193 9.28 -6.84 -3.70
C GLY A 193 9.21 -8.20 -4.39
N SER A 194 9.99 -9.19 -3.89
CA SER A 194 10.01 -10.55 -4.43
C SER A 194 8.97 -11.42 -3.72
N MET A 195 8.26 -12.25 -4.48
CA MET A 195 7.31 -13.24 -3.95
C MET A 195 7.98 -14.49 -3.37
N GLN A 196 9.31 -14.56 -3.34
CA GLN A 196 10.06 -15.73 -2.85
C GLN A 196 9.67 -16.14 -1.41
N PHE A 197 9.17 -15.20 -0.60
CA PHE A 197 8.69 -15.46 0.76
C PHE A 197 7.59 -16.51 0.86
N LEU A 198 6.84 -16.77 -0.20
CA LEU A 198 5.77 -17.78 -0.21
C LEU A 198 6.29 -19.20 -0.05
N LEU A 199 7.55 -19.46 -0.44
CA LEU A 199 8.11 -20.81 -0.39
C LEU A 199 8.51 -21.27 1.01
N ASP A 200 8.78 -20.33 1.91
CA ASP A 200 9.28 -20.64 3.27
C ASP A 200 8.58 -19.87 4.39
N GLY A 201 7.56 -19.06 4.04
CA GLY A 201 6.82 -18.25 5.00
C GLY A 201 7.65 -17.11 5.61
N ALA A 202 8.67 -16.63 4.88
CA ALA A 202 9.56 -15.58 5.36
C ALA A 202 8.81 -14.27 5.64
N TRP A 203 9.31 -13.51 6.62
CA TRP A 203 8.70 -12.23 7.04
C TRP A 203 8.96 -11.07 6.06
N THR A 204 9.65 -11.31 4.97
CA THR A 204 9.97 -10.26 3.97
C THR A 204 8.71 -9.69 3.29
N LYS A 205 7.60 -10.46 3.21
CA LYS A 205 6.29 -9.92 2.80
C LYS A 205 5.93 -8.67 3.59
N ARG A 206 6.02 -8.75 4.92
CA ARG A 206 5.68 -7.68 5.86
C ARG A 206 6.59 -6.46 5.69
N PHE A 207 7.88 -6.71 5.52
CA PHE A 207 8.89 -5.69 5.31
C PHE A 207 8.68 -4.92 4.00
N HIS A 208 8.22 -5.57 2.92
CA HIS A 208 8.06 -4.95 1.60
C HIS A 208 7.27 -3.65 1.63
N VAL A 209 6.16 -3.63 2.38
CA VAL A 209 5.25 -2.47 2.39
C VAL A 209 5.79 -1.34 3.26
N GLY A 210 6.45 -1.66 4.37
CA GLY A 210 7.17 -0.66 5.16
C GLY A 210 8.33 -0.05 4.39
N HIS A 211 9.06 -0.86 3.62
CA HIS A 211 10.09 -0.39 2.70
C HIS A 211 9.51 0.51 1.61
N ALA A 212 8.39 0.13 0.99
CA ALA A 212 7.71 0.96 -0.01
C ALA A 212 7.26 2.31 0.57
N ALA A 213 6.70 2.33 1.80
CA ALA A 213 6.33 3.55 2.50
C ALA A 213 7.55 4.47 2.73
N MET A 214 8.63 3.92 3.26
CA MET A 214 9.88 4.64 3.50
C MET A 214 10.49 5.19 2.21
N CYS A 215 10.53 4.38 1.15
CA CYS A 215 11.10 4.76 -0.14
C CYS A 215 10.25 5.81 -0.86
N GLY A 216 8.91 5.72 -0.79
CA GLY A 216 8.01 6.70 -1.36
C GLY A 216 8.11 8.06 -0.65
N LEU A 217 8.16 8.06 0.69
CA LEU A 217 8.43 9.26 1.48
C LEU A 217 9.76 9.90 1.09
N MET A 218 10.81 9.11 0.97
CA MET A 218 12.14 9.58 0.55
C MET A 218 12.10 10.15 -0.87
N ALA A 219 11.40 9.51 -1.80
CA ALA A 219 11.27 9.98 -3.17
C ALA A 219 10.58 11.36 -3.25
N ALA A 220 9.48 11.53 -2.50
CA ALA A 220 8.78 12.81 -2.42
C ALA A 220 9.66 13.91 -1.77
N THR A 221 10.38 13.57 -0.71
CA THR A 221 11.29 14.50 -0.03
C THR A 221 12.43 14.95 -0.96
N LEU A 222 13.05 14.02 -1.68
CA LEU A 222 14.10 14.34 -2.65
C LEU A 222 13.59 15.24 -3.77
N ALA A 223 12.40 14.98 -4.30
CA ALA A 223 11.79 15.83 -5.32
C ALA A 223 11.45 17.24 -4.78
N HIS A 224 10.95 17.32 -3.54
CA HIS A 224 10.68 18.58 -2.86
C HIS A 224 11.95 19.45 -2.73
N GLU A 225 13.09 18.84 -2.46
CA GLU A 225 14.39 19.51 -2.38
C GLU A 225 15.06 19.70 -3.76
N GLY A 226 14.35 19.44 -4.86
CA GLY A 226 14.81 19.69 -6.22
C GLY A 226 15.70 18.62 -6.84
N PHE A 227 15.78 17.42 -6.22
CA PHE A 227 16.47 16.29 -6.84
C PHE A 227 15.68 15.77 -8.04
N ARG A 228 16.36 15.48 -9.16
CA ARG A 228 15.70 15.09 -10.40
C ARG A 228 15.62 13.60 -10.56
N GLY A 229 14.37 13.08 -10.65
CA GLY A 229 14.06 11.72 -11.09
C GLY A 229 13.92 11.61 -12.61
N ALA A 230 13.65 10.38 -13.08
CA ALA A 230 13.34 10.15 -14.49
C ALA A 230 12.03 10.87 -14.88
N ALA A 231 12.02 11.56 -16.03
CA ALA A 231 10.87 12.35 -16.47
C ALA A 231 9.67 11.52 -16.92
N ASP A 232 9.90 10.30 -17.39
CA ASP A 232 8.87 9.37 -17.90
C ASP A 232 8.93 8.03 -17.13
N PRO A 233 8.57 8.02 -15.83
CA PRO A 233 8.74 6.84 -14.98
C PRO A 233 7.85 5.66 -15.36
N PHE A 234 6.68 5.90 -15.95
CA PHE A 234 5.72 4.84 -16.24
C PHE A 234 5.87 4.28 -17.65
N GLU A 235 5.89 5.12 -18.68
CA GLU A 235 5.83 4.77 -20.10
C GLU A 235 7.21 4.78 -20.80
N GLY A 236 8.24 5.23 -20.11
CA GLY A 236 9.60 5.30 -20.67
C GLY A 236 10.12 3.93 -21.13
N LYS A 237 11.11 3.91 -22.04
CA LYS A 237 11.72 2.69 -22.57
C LYS A 237 12.22 1.71 -21.49
N ALA A 238 12.61 2.23 -20.32
CA ALA A 238 12.95 1.47 -19.12
C ALA A 238 12.02 1.82 -17.95
N GLY A 239 10.81 2.29 -18.26
CA GLY A 239 9.80 2.69 -17.30
C GLY A 239 9.10 1.51 -16.65
N PHE A 240 8.23 1.81 -15.68
CA PHE A 240 7.58 0.84 -14.82
C PHE A 240 6.79 -0.23 -15.60
N PHE A 241 5.96 0.20 -16.56
CA PHE A 241 5.17 -0.73 -17.35
C PHE A 241 6.05 -1.69 -18.16
N HIS A 242 7.07 -1.19 -18.84
CA HIS A 242 7.98 -2.03 -19.62
C HIS A 242 8.80 -2.99 -18.74
N ALA A 243 9.29 -2.52 -17.59
CA ALA A 243 10.16 -3.33 -16.73
C ALA A 243 9.40 -4.42 -15.96
N TYR A 244 8.15 -4.15 -15.56
CA TYR A 244 7.41 -4.97 -14.60
C TYR A 244 6.26 -5.78 -15.20
N ALA A 245 5.87 -5.59 -16.46
CA ALA A 245 4.83 -6.35 -17.13
C ALA A 245 5.21 -6.74 -18.56
N PRO A 246 4.84 -7.95 -19.03
CA PRO A 246 5.09 -8.36 -20.40
C PRO A 246 4.10 -7.72 -21.38
N ASP A 247 2.86 -7.49 -20.97
CA ASP A 247 1.77 -6.93 -21.77
C ASP A 247 0.92 -5.97 -20.91
N PRO A 248 1.45 -4.80 -20.54
CA PRO A 248 0.71 -3.83 -19.73
C PRO A 248 -0.36 -3.14 -20.55
N ASP A 249 -1.43 -2.69 -19.87
CA ASP A 249 -2.45 -1.81 -20.41
C ASP A 249 -2.42 -0.44 -19.69
N PRO A 250 -1.53 0.47 -20.12
CA PRO A 250 -1.30 1.75 -19.43
C PRO A 250 -2.55 2.63 -19.34
N GLU A 251 -3.50 2.52 -20.28
CA GLU A 251 -4.74 3.31 -20.26
C GLU A 251 -5.65 2.98 -19.07
N LYS A 252 -5.54 1.77 -18.50
CA LYS A 252 -6.25 1.43 -17.26
C LYS A 252 -5.85 2.32 -16.09
N ALA A 253 -4.64 2.87 -16.08
CA ALA A 253 -4.22 3.80 -15.05
C ALA A 253 -5.01 5.11 -15.07
N LEU A 254 -5.55 5.50 -16.23
CA LEU A 254 -6.30 6.75 -16.40
C LEU A 254 -7.81 6.56 -16.44
N LYS A 255 -8.30 5.33 -16.59
CA LYS A 255 -9.74 5.06 -16.78
C LYS A 255 -10.56 5.55 -15.58
N GLY A 256 -11.36 6.61 -15.79
CA GLY A 256 -12.19 7.21 -14.74
C GLY A 256 -11.41 7.89 -13.61
N LEU A 257 -10.15 8.27 -13.84
CA LEU A 257 -9.33 8.95 -12.84
C LEU A 257 -9.95 10.30 -12.45
N GLY A 258 -10.27 10.45 -11.15
CA GLY A 258 -10.96 11.64 -10.60
C GLY A 258 -12.49 11.60 -10.71
N GLU A 259 -13.08 10.57 -11.32
CA GLU A 259 -14.53 10.37 -11.46
C GLU A 259 -14.98 9.07 -10.76
N VAL A 260 -14.22 8.01 -10.92
CA VAL A 260 -14.43 6.71 -10.27
C VAL A 260 -13.34 6.54 -9.20
N TRP A 261 -13.74 6.29 -7.98
CA TRP A 261 -12.84 6.19 -6.83
C TRP A 261 -12.57 4.73 -6.47
N GLU A 262 -11.37 4.26 -6.82
CA GLU A 262 -10.91 2.90 -6.48
C GLU A 262 -10.76 2.71 -4.96
N THR A 263 -10.62 3.79 -4.22
CA THR A 263 -10.68 3.81 -2.75
C THR A 263 -11.93 3.13 -2.21
N MET A 264 -13.09 3.28 -2.88
CA MET A 264 -14.36 2.67 -2.47
C MET A 264 -14.39 1.15 -2.65
N GLU A 265 -13.58 0.61 -3.54
CA GLU A 265 -13.45 -0.83 -3.81
C GLU A 265 -12.45 -1.53 -2.85
N THR A 266 -11.80 -0.77 -1.97
CA THR A 266 -10.92 -1.32 -0.94
C THR A 266 -11.75 -1.96 0.17
N ALA A 267 -11.56 -3.25 0.40
CA ALA A 267 -12.31 -4.05 1.37
C ALA A 267 -11.52 -4.28 2.67
N VAL A 268 -12.16 -4.01 3.81
CA VAL A 268 -11.66 -4.41 5.13
C VAL A 268 -11.80 -5.93 5.28
N LYS A 269 -10.80 -6.59 5.84
CA LYS A 269 -10.82 -8.02 6.08
C LYS A 269 -11.57 -8.37 7.38
N PRO A 270 -12.52 -9.31 7.36
CA PRO A 270 -13.15 -9.83 8.58
C PRO A 270 -12.28 -10.84 9.33
N TYR A 271 -11.27 -11.43 8.68
CA TYR A 271 -10.39 -12.46 9.27
C TYR A 271 -8.91 -12.10 9.05
N PRO A 272 -8.02 -12.37 10.03
CA PRO A 272 -6.58 -12.14 9.93
C PRO A 272 -5.89 -13.25 9.13
N SER A 273 -6.20 -13.33 7.84
CA SER A 273 -5.66 -14.35 6.93
C SER A 273 -5.69 -13.88 5.48
N CYS A 274 -5.07 -14.66 4.60
CA CYS A 274 -5.13 -14.42 3.16
C CYS A 274 -6.58 -14.34 2.66
N ARG A 275 -6.89 -13.33 1.85
CA ARG A 275 -8.25 -13.06 1.34
C ARG A 275 -8.87 -14.26 0.63
N TYR A 276 -8.08 -15.08 -0.04
CA TYR A 276 -8.56 -16.28 -0.75
C TYR A 276 -9.18 -17.34 0.18
N SER A 277 -8.88 -17.36 1.49
CA SER A 277 -9.46 -18.29 2.45
C SER A 277 -10.83 -17.84 3.00
N HIS A 278 -11.20 -16.56 2.87
CA HIS A 278 -12.36 -16.00 3.56
C HIS A 278 -13.69 -16.63 3.13
N ALA A 279 -13.92 -16.79 1.82
CA ALA A 279 -15.16 -17.41 1.33
C ALA A 279 -15.33 -18.86 1.82
N ALA A 280 -14.23 -19.61 1.94
CA ALA A 280 -14.27 -20.95 2.49
C ALA A 280 -14.58 -20.95 4.00
N MET A 281 -14.05 -19.98 4.74
CA MET A 281 -14.34 -19.80 6.18
C MET A 281 -15.81 -19.44 6.39
N ASP A 282 -16.35 -18.47 5.62
CA ASP A 282 -17.77 -18.09 5.68
C ASP A 282 -18.68 -19.30 5.38
N ALA A 283 -18.40 -20.04 4.29
CA ALA A 283 -19.15 -21.22 3.91
C ALA A 283 -19.15 -22.30 5.01
N LEU A 284 -18.01 -22.55 5.66
CA LEU A 284 -17.92 -23.50 6.77
C LEU A 284 -18.70 -23.04 7.99
N ILE A 285 -18.68 -21.75 8.31
CA ILE A 285 -19.45 -21.17 9.42
C ILE A 285 -20.95 -21.34 9.15
N GLU A 286 -21.42 -21.02 7.94
CA GLU A 286 -22.81 -21.16 7.54
C GLU A 286 -23.27 -22.63 7.54
N LEU A 287 -22.50 -23.54 6.96
CA LEU A 287 -22.80 -24.97 6.92
C LEU A 287 -22.90 -25.54 8.31
N ARG A 288 -21.98 -25.22 9.21
CA ARG A 288 -21.99 -25.64 10.59
C ARG A 288 -23.23 -25.13 11.31
N ALA A 289 -23.58 -23.88 11.15
CA ALA A 289 -24.76 -23.31 11.82
C ALA A 289 -26.07 -23.90 11.31
N ALA A 290 -26.19 -24.11 9.99
CA ALA A 290 -27.40 -24.64 9.37
C ALA A 290 -27.67 -26.09 9.69
N ASN A 291 -26.64 -26.90 9.98
CA ASN A 291 -26.76 -28.37 10.14
C ASN A 291 -26.33 -28.88 11.52
N ASP A 292 -26.03 -27.98 12.48
CA ASP A 292 -25.54 -28.31 13.84
C ASP A 292 -24.35 -29.29 13.85
N ILE A 293 -23.43 -29.14 12.89
CA ILE A 293 -22.28 -30.02 12.72
C ILE A 293 -21.30 -29.83 13.90
N LYS A 294 -20.89 -30.93 14.52
CA LYS A 294 -19.87 -30.95 15.57
C LYS A 294 -18.52 -31.36 14.97
N PRO A 295 -17.39 -30.92 15.56
CA PRO A 295 -16.05 -31.29 15.07
C PRO A 295 -15.85 -32.79 14.90
N GLU A 296 -16.38 -33.59 15.81
CA GLU A 296 -16.32 -35.06 15.81
C GLU A 296 -17.11 -35.74 14.69
N ASP A 297 -18.06 -35.01 14.07
CA ASP A 297 -18.87 -35.51 12.95
C ASP A 297 -18.17 -35.37 11.62
N VAL A 298 -17.09 -34.55 11.58
CA VAL A 298 -16.39 -34.16 10.33
C VAL A 298 -15.37 -35.24 9.96
N LYS A 299 -15.62 -35.96 8.85
CA LYS A 299 -14.68 -36.94 8.30
C LYS A 299 -13.67 -36.33 7.33
N SER A 300 -14.09 -35.36 6.52
CA SER A 300 -13.26 -34.68 5.54
C SER A 300 -13.87 -33.33 5.17
N VAL A 301 -13.04 -32.41 4.76
CA VAL A 301 -13.44 -31.11 4.20
C VAL A 301 -12.81 -30.98 2.82
N GLU A 302 -13.61 -30.66 1.81
CA GLU A 302 -13.16 -30.37 0.44
C GLU A 302 -13.51 -28.93 0.11
N ILE A 303 -12.52 -28.15 -0.34
CA ILE A 303 -12.67 -26.72 -0.64
C ILE A 303 -12.22 -26.47 -2.07
N GLY A 304 -13.15 -25.97 -2.90
CA GLY A 304 -12.84 -25.47 -4.23
C GLY A 304 -12.32 -24.03 -4.16
N LEU A 305 -11.11 -23.80 -4.64
CA LEU A 305 -10.51 -22.47 -4.73
C LEU A 305 -10.24 -22.08 -6.20
N PRO A 306 -10.22 -20.80 -6.54
CA PRO A 306 -9.73 -20.36 -7.85
C PRO A 306 -8.23 -20.70 -7.98
N GLU A 307 -7.75 -20.89 -9.20
CA GLU A 307 -6.34 -21.29 -9.46
C GLU A 307 -5.33 -20.38 -8.77
N THR A 308 -5.59 -19.07 -8.72
CA THR A 308 -4.75 -18.06 -8.04
C THR A 308 -4.72 -18.21 -6.51
N GLY A 309 -5.72 -18.86 -5.92
CA GLY A 309 -5.78 -19.11 -4.47
C GLY A 309 -5.20 -20.46 -4.03
N TRP A 310 -4.86 -21.29 -5.01
CA TRP A 310 -4.35 -22.65 -4.79
C TRP A 310 -2.82 -22.74 -5.05
N LYS A 311 -2.25 -21.88 -5.90
CA LYS A 311 -0.80 -21.76 -6.15
C LYS A 311 -0.08 -21.07 -4.99
#